data_5a348e04396df817e56022fe08dec52b
#
_entry.id   5a348e04396df817e56022fe08dec52b
#
_cell.length_a   1.000
_cell.length_b   1.000
_cell.length_c   1.000
_cell.angle_alpha   90.00
_cell.angle_beta   90.00
_cell.angle_gamma   90.00
#
_symmetry.space_group_name_H-M   'P 1'
#
loop_
_entity.id
_entity.type
_entity.pdbx_description
1 polymer ?
#
loop_
_entity_poly.entity_id
_entity_poly.type
_entity_poly.pdbx_seq_one_letter_code
_entity_poly.pdbx_strand_id
1 'polypeptide(L)'
;GRWQPWHEGHRWLIDQRLNEGLNVCIAIRDVEKSDSNPFSPAEIKKNLERELHDLIALKKVKVIILPDIESINYGRGVGYDIIEHFPPEKVKKISATEIRKKIFKK
;
A
#
# COMPACT_ATOMS: atom_id res chain seq x y z
N GLY A 1 5.04 -0.41 0.59
CA GLY A 1 4.84 -0.76 -0.83
C GLY A 1 5.05 0.42 -1.77
N ARG A 2 4.90 0.18 -3.05
CA ARG A 2 5.02 1.25 -4.07
C ARG A 2 3.66 1.84 -4.44
N TRP A 3 2.59 1.02 -4.36
CA TRP A 3 1.19 1.43 -4.57
C TRP A 3 0.99 2.13 -5.93
N GLN A 4 1.36 1.49 -7.04
CA GLN A 4 1.45 2.05 -8.39
C GLN A 4 0.42 1.51 -9.40
N PRO A 5 -0.88 1.79 -9.28
CA PRO A 5 -1.56 2.60 -8.27
C PRO A 5 -2.14 1.76 -7.12
N TRP A 6 -2.72 2.42 -6.15
CA TRP A 6 -3.55 1.79 -5.13
C TRP A 6 -4.77 1.12 -5.77
N HIS A 7 -5.13 -0.07 -5.28
CA HIS A 7 -6.29 -0.80 -5.81
C HIS A 7 -6.99 -1.61 -4.72
N GLU A 8 -8.08 -2.27 -5.08
CA GLU A 8 -8.92 -3.02 -4.15
C GLU A 8 -8.17 -4.16 -3.43
N GLY A 9 -7.17 -4.75 -4.06
CA GLY A 9 -6.33 -5.76 -3.40
C GLY A 9 -5.54 -5.17 -2.24
N HIS A 10 -5.05 -3.94 -2.38
CA HIS A 10 -4.38 -3.22 -1.29
C HIS A 10 -5.38 -2.87 -0.19
N ARG A 11 -6.59 -2.45 -0.55
CA ARG A 11 -7.64 -2.16 0.42
C ARG A 11 -8.00 -3.41 1.21
N TRP A 12 -8.14 -4.55 0.54
CA TRP A 12 -8.40 -5.83 1.21
C TRP A 12 -7.31 -6.11 2.25
N LEU A 13 -6.05 -5.89 1.89
CA LEU A 13 -4.92 -6.14 2.78
C LEU A 13 -5.01 -5.34 4.08
N ILE A 14 -5.24 -4.03 4.00
CA ILE A 14 -5.34 -3.20 5.21
C ILE A 14 -6.60 -3.49 6.01
N ASP A 15 -7.68 -3.90 5.35
CA ASP A 15 -8.94 -4.25 6.02
C ASP A 15 -8.77 -5.44 6.97
N GLN A 16 -7.80 -6.34 6.72
CA GLN A 16 -7.55 -7.47 7.59
C GLN A 16 -7.21 -7.04 9.02
N ARG A 17 -6.55 -5.89 9.16
CA ARG A 17 -6.19 -5.36 10.48
C ARG A 17 -7.21 -4.31 10.96
N LEU A 18 -7.75 -3.50 10.07
CA LEU A 18 -8.79 -2.53 10.43
C LEU A 18 -10.03 -3.22 11.00
N ASN A 19 -10.43 -4.37 10.44
CA ASN A 19 -11.58 -5.14 10.91
C ASN A 19 -11.35 -5.75 12.29
N GLU A 20 -10.10 -5.86 12.73
CA GLU A 20 -9.75 -6.29 14.08
C GLU A 20 -9.65 -5.11 15.06
N GLY A 21 -9.98 -3.91 14.63
CA GLY A 21 -9.91 -2.71 15.46
C GLY A 21 -8.51 -2.12 15.59
N LEU A 22 -7.56 -2.56 14.76
CA LEU A 22 -6.19 -2.07 14.79
C LEU A 22 -6.01 -0.92 13.81
N ASN A 23 -5.08 -0.03 14.12
CA ASN A 23 -4.71 1.07 13.24
C ASN A 23 -3.63 0.62 12.27
N VAL A 24 -3.59 1.24 11.08
CA VAL A 24 -2.66 0.85 10.02
C VAL A 24 -1.80 2.04 9.60
N CYS A 25 -0.51 1.82 9.47
CA CYS A 25 0.42 2.76 8.85
C CYS A 25 0.81 2.24 7.48
N ILE A 26 0.54 3.02 6.44
CA ILE A 26 0.91 2.68 5.07
C ILE A 26 2.20 3.42 4.74
N ALA A 27 3.25 2.67 4.43
CA ALA A 27 4.54 3.24 4.08
C ALA A 27 4.74 3.17 2.57
N ILE A 28 4.97 4.32 1.94
CA ILE A 28 5.24 4.44 0.50
C ILE A 28 6.75 4.41 0.30
N ARG A 29 7.24 3.52 -0.55
CA ARG A 29 8.66 3.49 -0.92
C ARG A 29 8.96 4.68 -1.83
N ASP A 30 10.03 5.40 -1.52
CA ASP A 30 10.50 6.55 -2.30
C ASP A 30 11.31 6.06 -3.50
N VAL A 31 10.60 5.69 -4.57
CA VAL A 31 11.21 5.19 -5.80
C VAL A 31 11.10 6.22 -6.92
N GLU A 32 12.07 6.25 -7.81
CA GLU A 32 12.07 7.13 -8.97
C GLU A 32 10.98 6.72 -9.96
N LYS A 33 10.45 7.70 -10.68
CA LYS A 33 9.47 7.44 -11.75
C LYS A 33 10.10 6.60 -12.85
N SER A 34 9.35 5.61 -13.33
CA SER A 34 9.76 4.71 -14.40
C SER A 34 8.52 4.08 -15.01
N ASP A 35 8.68 3.19 -15.98
CA ASP A 35 7.54 2.46 -16.58
C ASP A 35 6.79 1.63 -15.53
N SER A 36 7.52 1.07 -14.56
CA SER A 36 6.92 0.30 -13.45
C SER A 36 6.41 1.19 -12.33
N ASN A 37 6.89 2.42 -12.24
CA ASN A 37 6.55 3.39 -11.21
C ASN A 37 6.19 4.74 -11.84
N PRO A 38 5.06 4.80 -12.57
CA PRO A 38 4.69 6.03 -13.32
C PRO A 38 4.29 7.20 -12.43
N PHE A 39 4.01 6.93 -11.15
CA PHE A 39 3.60 7.96 -10.21
C PHE A 39 4.71 8.24 -9.19
N SER A 40 4.94 9.53 -8.86
CA SER A 40 5.89 9.90 -7.81
C SER A 40 5.36 9.52 -6.43
N PRO A 41 6.21 9.36 -5.42
CA PRO A 41 5.74 9.12 -4.04
C PRO A 41 4.76 10.18 -3.55
N ALA A 42 4.96 11.46 -3.90
CA ALA A 42 4.05 12.53 -3.52
C ALA A 42 2.68 12.36 -4.17
N GLU A 43 2.64 11.97 -5.44
CA GLU A 43 1.39 11.69 -6.17
C GLU A 43 0.64 10.52 -5.53
N ILE A 44 1.37 9.46 -5.18
CA ILE A 44 0.81 8.29 -4.50
C ILE A 44 0.24 8.67 -3.14
N LYS A 45 0.97 9.47 -2.38
CA LYS A 45 0.51 9.93 -1.07
C LYS A 45 -0.81 10.70 -1.17
N LYS A 46 -0.90 11.63 -2.13
CA LYS A 46 -2.14 12.38 -2.38
C LYS A 46 -3.29 11.45 -2.78
N ASN A 47 -3.00 10.48 -3.61
CA ASN A 47 -4.00 9.49 -4.03
C ASN A 47 -4.53 8.70 -2.83
N LEU A 48 -3.64 8.18 -1.99
CA LEU A 48 -4.02 7.44 -0.79
C LEU A 48 -4.78 8.31 0.21
N GLU A 49 -4.36 9.54 0.40
CA GLU A 49 -5.05 10.47 1.31
C GLU A 49 -6.47 10.76 0.83
N ARG A 50 -6.68 10.82 -0.47
CA ARG A 50 -8.02 10.99 -1.06
C ARG A 50 -8.86 9.72 -0.91
N GLU A 51 -8.30 8.56 -1.28
CA GLU A 51 -9.01 7.28 -1.24
C GLU A 51 -9.36 6.85 0.19
N LEU A 52 -8.52 7.19 1.15
CA LEU A 52 -8.65 6.76 2.55
C LEU A 52 -8.98 7.93 3.48
N HIS A 53 -9.53 9.01 2.94
CA HIS A 53 -9.80 10.25 3.66
C HIS A 53 -10.54 10.02 4.99
N ASP A 54 -11.62 9.23 4.98
CA ASP A 54 -12.42 9.00 6.19
C ASP A 54 -11.64 8.25 7.27
N LEU A 55 -10.84 7.26 6.86
CA LEU A 55 -10.02 6.47 7.78
C LEU A 55 -8.90 7.31 8.38
N ILE A 56 -8.33 8.21 7.59
CA ILE A 56 -7.29 9.13 8.06
C ILE A 56 -7.89 10.14 9.05
N ALA A 57 -9.07 10.68 8.74
CA ALA A 57 -9.78 11.61 9.63
C ALA A 57 -10.11 10.96 10.98
N LEU A 58 -10.43 9.67 10.99
CA LEU A 58 -10.69 8.89 12.20
C LEU A 58 -9.41 8.41 12.89
N LYS A 59 -8.24 8.76 12.38
CA LYS A 59 -6.91 8.34 12.89
C LYS A 59 -6.71 6.82 12.88
N LYS A 60 -7.39 6.12 11.98
CA LYS A 60 -7.24 4.68 11.81
C LYS A 60 -6.15 4.32 10.81
N VAL A 61 -5.83 5.25 9.90
CA VAL A 61 -4.80 5.07 8.88
C VAL A 61 -3.88 6.28 8.87
N LYS A 62 -2.59 6.03 8.75
CA LYS A 62 -1.57 7.05 8.53
C LYS A 62 -0.76 6.67 7.30
N VAL A 63 -0.46 7.64 6.46
CA VAL A 63 0.34 7.44 5.25
C VAL A 63 1.65 8.19 5.39
N ILE A 64 2.76 7.50 5.18
CA ILE A 64 4.10 8.08 5.28
C ILE A 64 4.93 7.68 4.04
N ILE A 65 5.95 8.47 3.74
CA ILE A 65 6.93 8.14 2.70
C ILE A 65 8.22 7.71 3.38
N LEU A 66 8.72 6.53 3.02
CA LEU A 66 9.99 6.01 3.52
C LEU A 66 11.02 6.02 2.40
N PRO A 67 12.32 6.15 2.75
CA PRO A 67 13.39 5.88 1.78
C PRO A 67 13.19 4.51 1.14
N ASP A 68 13.75 4.32 -0.06
CA ASP A 68 13.69 3.02 -0.73
C ASP A 68 14.59 2.04 0.01
N ILE A 69 13.98 1.26 0.89
CA ILE A 69 14.68 0.32 1.78
C ILE A 69 14.93 -1.01 1.05
N GLU A 70 16.08 -1.62 1.36
CA GLU A 70 16.46 -2.92 0.81
C GLU A 70 15.83 -4.06 1.61
N SER A 71 15.79 -3.93 2.95
CA SER A 71 15.31 -5.01 3.81
C SER A 71 14.77 -4.49 5.14
N ILE A 72 14.06 -5.36 5.85
CA ILE A 72 13.64 -5.14 7.23
C ILE A 72 14.45 -6.10 8.08
N ASN A 73 15.17 -5.57 9.07
CA ASN A 73 16.06 -6.37 9.90
C ASN A 73 15.64 -6.29 11.37
N TYR A 74 15.60 -7.45 12.03
CA TYR A 74 15.31 -7.50 13.46
C TYR A 74 16.20 -8.54 14.13
N GLY A 75 16.62 -8.27 15.38
CA GLY A 75 17.50 -9.19 16.12
C GLY A 75 16.69 -10.27 16.83
N ARG A 76 15.98 -9.88 17.87
CA ARG A 76 15.06 -10.78 18.59
C ARG A 76 13.65 -10.44 18.18
N GLY A 77 12.73 -11.41 18.16
CA GLY A 77 11.34 -11.20 17.80
C GLY A 77 10.57 -10.33 18.79
N VAL A 78 11.05 -9.10 19.02
CA VAL A 78 10.47 -8.18 19.98
C VAL A 78 9.75 -7.07 19.24
N GLY A 79 8.46 -6.93 19.50
CA GLY A 79 7.69 -5.76 19.11
C GLY A 79 6.92 -5.87 17.81
N TYR A 80 7.36 -6.63 16.83
CA TYR A 80 6.69 -6.71 15.54
C TYR A 80 6.54 -8.14 15.05
N ASP A 81 5.32 -8.46 14.60
CA ASP A 81 5.04 -9.71 13.90
C ASP A 81 5.05 -9.44 12.40
N ILE A 82 5.54 -10.39 11.61
CA ILE A 82 5.43 -10.36 10.17
C ILE A 82 4.32 -11.33 9.80
N ILE A 83 3.21 -10.79 9.30
CA ILE A 83 2.00 -11.58 9.03
C ILE A 83 1.72 -11.56 7.53
N GLU A 84 1.59 -12.75 6.95
CA GLU A 84 1.16 -12.90 5.57
C GLU A 84 -0.34 -13.14 5.52
N HIS A 85 -1.04 -12.42 4.65
CA HIS A 85 -2.48 -12.58 4.44
C HIS A 85 -2.72 -13.22 3.08
N PHE A 86 -3.61 -14.20 3.03
CA PHE A 86 -3.92 -14.98 1.83
C PHE A 86 -5.26 -14.51 1.24
N PRO A 87 -5.24 -13.66 0.20
CA PRO A 87 -6.48 -13.13 -0.37
C PRO A 87 -7.26 -14.19 -1.15
N PRO A 88 -8.59 -14.05 -1.20
CA PRO A 88 -9.40 -14.92 -2.08
C PRO A 88 -9.04 -14.71 -3.56
N GLU A 89 -9.37 -15.68 -4.41
CA GLU A 89 -9.02 -15.65 -5.83
C GLU A 89 -9.46 -14.39 -6.56
N LYS A 90 -10.66 -13.90 -6.27
CA LYS A 90 -11.17 -12.67 -6.89
C LYS A 90 -10.32 -11.44 -6.57
N VAL A 91 -9.68 -11.42 -5.40
CA VAL A 91 -8.78 -10.34 -4.98
C VAL A 91 -7.40 -10.55 -5.57
N LYS A 92 -6.90 -11.78 -5.59
CA LYS A 92 -5.60 -12.14 -6.19
C LYS A 92 -5.48 -11.72 -7.64
N LYS A 93 -6.59 -11.73 -8.39
CA LYS A 93 -6.61 -11.35 -9.80
C LYS A 93 -6.39 -9.86 -10.03
N ILE A 94 -6.56 -9.03 -9.00
CA ILE A 94 -6.33 -7.59 -9.09
C ILE A 94 -4.84 -7.35 -9.05
N SER A 95 -4.32 -6.63 -10.05
CA SER A 95 -2.89 -6.39 -10.20
C SER A 95 -2.63 -4.95 -10.64
N ALA A 96 -1.70 -4.29 -9.97
CA ALA A 96 -1.27 -2.95 -10.36
C ALA A 96 -0.68 -2.95 -11.77
N THR A 97 0.01 -4.02 -12.15
CA THR A 97 0.56 -4.18 -13.50
C THR A 97 -0.55 -4.13 -14.55
N GLU A 98 -1.63 -4.88 -14.34
CA GLU A 98 -2.77 -4.88 -15.27
C GLU A 98 -3.50 -3.54 -15.29
N ILE A 99 -3.64 -2.90 -14.14
CA ILE A 99 -4.26 -1.58 -14.04
C ILE A 99 -3.42 -0.55 -14.82
N ARG A 100 -2.10 -0.56 -14.66
CA ARG A 100 -1.20 0.33 -15.40
C ARG A 100 -1.31 0.11 -16.91
N LYS A 101 -1.38 -1.13 -17.36
CA LYS A 101 -1.56 -1.46 -18.79
C LYS A 101 -2.84 -0.83 -19.34
N LYS A 102 -3.94 -0.88 -18.59
CA LYS A 102 -5.21 -0.27 -19.01
C LYS A 102 -5.14 1.25 -19.07
N ILE A 103 -4.48 1.89 -18.09
CA ILE A 103 -4.36 3.36 -18.03
C ILE A 103 -3.50 3.89 -19.16
N PHE A 104 -2.38 3.22 -19.48
CA PHE A 104 -1.42 3.69 -20.46
C PHE A 104 -1.54 3.03 -21.84
N LYS A 105 -2.52 2.17 -22.02
CA LYS A 105 -2.80 1.56 -23.31
C LYS A 105 -3.41 2.61 -24.25
N LYS A 106 -2.76 2.81 -25.38
CA LYS A 106 -3.26 3.69 -26.43
C LYS A 106 -4.03 2.90 -27.46
#